data_0ff6a1db3e254eeb019f6e15bd941b73
#
_entry.id   0ff6a1db3e254eeb019f6e15bd941b73
#
_cell.length_a   1.000
_cell.length_b   1.000
_cell.length_c   1.000
_cell.angle_alpha   90.00
_cell.angle_beta   90.00
_cell.angle_gamma   90.00
#
_symmetry.space_group_name_H-M   'P 1'
#
loop_
_entity.id
_entity.type
_entity.pdbx_description
1 polymer ?
#
loop_
_entity_poly.entity_id
_entity_poly.type
_entity_poly.pdbx_seq_one_letter_code
_entity_poly.pdbx_strand_id
1 'polypeptide(L)'
;MTLLDQFNKWKETTLKKSLDKFKERKGRFETSAGIEVPRLAIPDGNEGRGPLALTVADENYVNKLGFPGEFPYTRGVQPTMYRSRFWTMRQYAGFSTAEESNKRYRYLLAQGQTGLSVAFDLPTQIGYDADDPIAQGEVGKVGVSISSIKDMEQLFDQIPLDKVSTSMTINAPAGVLLAMYIAVAKRQGADMRELRGTIQNDILKEYVARGTYIFPPAPSMRLITDIFQFCSKEVPYWNTISISGYHIREAGSTAVQEVAFTLANGIAYVEAALKAGLNVDDFAGQLSFFFNAHNNLLEEVAKFRAARRMWAKIMRERFKAQKPSSWQLRFH
;
A
#
# COMPACT_ATOMS: atom_id res chain seq x y z
N MET A 1 -33.08 10.45 6.57
CA MET A 1 -32.21 9.85 7.63
C MET A 1 -31.27 10.96 8.06
N THR A 2 -31.33 11.38 9.33
CA THR A 2 -30.47 12.46 9.85
C THR A 2 -29.00 12.07 9.87
N LEU A 3 -28.07 13.02 10.02
CA LEU A 3 -26.63 12.70 10.19
C LEU A 3 -26.43 11.81 11.43
N LEU A 4 -27.18 12.07 12.51
CA LEU A 4 -27.13 11.27 13.73
C LEU A 4 -27.62 9.83 13.50
N ASP A 5 -28.68 9.63 12.71
CA ASP A 5 -29.16 8.29 12.35
C ASP A 5 -28.10 7.52 11.56
N GLN A 6 -27.45 8.19 10.61
CA GLN A 6 -26.38 7.58 9.80
C GLN A 6 -25.15 7.28 10.65
N PHE A 7 -24.79 8.15 11.58
CA PHE A 7 -23.71 7.91 12.54
C PHE A 7 -24.01 6.71 13.46
N ASN A 8 -25.22 6.59 13.96
CA ASN A 8 -25.64 5.45 14.78
C ASN A 8 -25.60 4.15 13.95
N LYS A 9 -26.13 4.19 12.73
CA LYS A 9 -26.02 3.04 11.81
C LYS A 9 -24.57 2.63 11.58
N TRP A 10 -23.66 3.58 11.32
CA TRP A 10 -22.23 3.31 11.17
C TRP A 10 -21.64 2.65 12.43
N LYS A 11 -22.01 3.12 13.63
CA LYS A 11 -21.56 2.52 14.89
C LYS A 11 -22.00 1.07 15.04
N GLU A 12 -23.26 0.79 14.72
CA GLU A 12 -23.87 -0.54 14.89
C GLU A 12 -23.46 -1.54 13.82
N THR A 13 -23.00 -1.08 12.66
CA THR A 13 -22.62 -1.93 11.52
C THR A 13 -21.11 -1.95 11.31
N THR A 14 -20.59 -0.95 10.63
CA THR A 14 -19.19 -0.91 10.17
C THR A 14 -18.19 -0.87 11.31
N LEU A 15 -18.43 -0.01 12.31
CA LEU A 15 -17.57 0.09 13.48
C LEU A 15 -17.65 -1.16 14.35
N LYS A 16 -18.85 -1.64 14.68
CA LYS A 16 -19.05 -2.83 15.51
C LYS A 16 -18.35 -4.04 14.89
N LYS A 17 -18.56 -4.31 13.60
CA LYS A 17 -17.90 -5.41 12.90
C LYS A 17 -16.38 -5.32 12.98
N SER A 18 -15.81 -4.12 12.97
CA SER A 18 -14.36 -3.91 13.12
C SER A 18 -13.89 -4.18 14.54
N LEU A 19 -14.63 -3.71 15.54
CA LEU A 19 -14.30 -3.89 16.97
C LEU A 19 -14.45 -5.34 17.43
N ASP A 20 -15.41 -6.08 16.89
CA ASP A 20 -15.58 -7.51 17.15
C ASP A 20 -14.33 -8.31 16.67
N LYS A 21 -13.72 -7.86 15.59
CA LYS A 21 -12.51 -8.47 15.05
C LYS A 21 -11.22 -7.98 15.73
N PHE A 22 -11.14 -6.69 16.00
CA PHE A 22 -9.96 -6.04 16.60
C PHE A 22 -10.40 -4.98 17.60
N LYS A 23 -10.22 -5.26 18.88
CA LYS A 23 -10.51 -4.32 19.97
C LYS A 23 -9.61 -3.08 19.88
N GLU A 24 -10.05 -1.96 20.41
CA GLU A 24 -9.18 -0.79 20.60
C GLU A 24 -8.09 -1.09 21.61
N ARG A 25 -6.91 -0.50 21.43
CA ARG A 25 -5.71 -0.71 22.28
C ARG A 25 -5.89 -0.18 23.71
N LYS A 26 -6.78 0.78 23.90
CA LYS A 26 -7.10 1.40 25.20
C LYS A 26 -8.62 1.54 25.34
N GLY A 27 -9.12 1.46 26.56
CA GLY A 27 -10.51 1.73 26.83
C GLY A 27 -10.90 3.21 26.70
N ARG A 28 -9.93 4.12 26.91
CA ARG A 28 -10.09 5.56 26.83
C ARG A 28 -8.89 6.21 26.17
N PHE A 29 -9.13 7.22 25.33
CA PHE A 29 -8.09 8.04 24.67
C PHE A 29 -8.26 9.48 25.16
N GLU A 30 -7.20 10.06 25.71
CA GLU A 30 -7.21 11.38 26.34
C GLU A 30 -6.06 12.24 25.84
N THR A 31 -6.25 13.55 25.89
CA THR A 31 -5.17 14.54 25.77
C THR A 31 -4.31 14.53 27.03
N SER A 32 -3.17 15.21 26.98
CA SER A 32 -2.32 15.43 28.17
C SER A 32 -3.04 16.15 29.32
N ALA A 33 -4.11 16.89 29.04
CA ALA A 33 -4.97 17.54 30.02
C ALA A 33 -6.11 16.66 30.57
N GLY A 34 -6.15 15.37 30.24
CA GLY A 34 -7.20 14.44 30.69
C GLY A 34 -8.53 14.57 29.96
N ILE A 35 -8.60 15.37 28.90
CA ILE A 35 -9.82 15.52 28.10
C ILE A 35 -9.97 14.31 27.18
N GLU A 36 -11.11 13.64 27.26
CA GLU A 36 -11.40 12.51 26.39
C GLU A 36 -11.53 12.94 24.94
N VAL A 37 -10.79 12.26 24.06
CA VAL A 37 -10.87 12.47 22.61
C VAL A 37 -11.95 11.55 22.05
N PRO A 38 -13.00 12.07 21.42
CA PRO A 38 -14.04 11.23 20.83
C PRO A 38 -13.47 10.39 19.69
N ARG A 39 -14.01 9.18 19.48
CA ARG A 39 -13.57 8.32 18.36
C ARG A 39 -13.78 9.01 17.02
N LEU A 40 -14.87 9.72 16.88
CA LEU A 40 -15.21 10.49 15.69
C LEU A 40 -16.00 11.72 16.11
N ALA A 41 -15.50 12.90 15.77
CA ALA A 41 -16.25 14.13 15.88
C ALA A 41 -17.17 14.28 14.65
N ILE A 42 -18.44 14.54 14.93
CA ILE A 42 -19.44 14.92 13.93
C ILE A 42 -20.05 16.26 14.39
N PRO A 43 -20.58 17.09 13.46
CA PRO A 43 -21.38 18.24 13.87
C PRO A 43 -22.55 17.76 14.75
N ASP A 44 -22.56 18.20 16.00
CA ASP A 44 -23.73 18.03 16.86
C ASP A 44 -24.72 19.14 16.54
N GLY A 45 -25.99 18.83 16.41
CA GLY A 45 -27.02 19.82 16.13
C GLY A 45 -27.24 20.83 17.28
N ASN A 46 -26.37 20.86 18.30
CA ASN A 46 -26.56 21.56 19.55
C ASN A 46 -25.88 22.93 19.69
N GLU A 47 -25.15 23.39 18.69
CA GLU A 47 -24.63 24.76 18.72
C GLU A 47 -25.73 25.79 18.39
N GLY A 48 -26.71 25.96 19.31
CA GLY A 48 -27.68 27.08 19.25
C GLY A 48 -28.67 27.09 18.07
N ARG A 49 -28.72 26.04 17.30
CA ARG A 49 -29.66 25.82 16.20
C ARG A 49 -30.56 24.68 16.59
N GLY A 50 -31.87 24.92 16.67
CA GLY A 50 -32.88 23.92 17.03
C GLY A 50 -32.77 22.61 16.23
N PRO A 51 -33.63 21.59 16.47
CA PRO A 51 -33.49 20.26 15.87
C PRO A 51 -33.41 20.37 14.36
N LEU A 52 -32.19 20.21 13.84
CA LEU A 52 -31.89 20.36 12.44
C LEU A 52 -32.48 19.19 11.64
N ALA A 53 -33.55 19.48 10.94
CA ALA A 53 -33.83 18.76 9.71
C ALA A 53 -32.56 18.72 8.85
N LEU A 54 -32.29 17.60 8.17
CA LEU A 54 -31.18 17.44 7.23
C LEU A 54 -31.01 18.71 6.38
N THR A 55 -29.96 19.44 6.67
CA THR A 55 -29.56 20.57 5.84
C THR A 55 -28.71 20.06 4.67
N VAL A 56 -28.60 20.86 3.63
CA VAL A 56 -27.63 20.60 2.52
C VAL A 56 -26.21 20.33 3.07
N ALA A 57 -25.90 20.84 4.26
CA ALA A 57 -24.64 20.58 4.97
C ALA A 57 -24.49 19.11 5.39
N ASP A 58 -25.56 18.44 5.82
CA ASP A 58 -25.52 17.03 6.26
C ASP A 58 -25.38 16.07 5.08
N GLU A 59 -26.05 16.34 3.97
CA GLU A 59 -25.85 15.57 2.74
C GLU A 59 -24.43 15.74 2.21
N ASN A 60 -23.88 16.95 2.27
CA ASN A 60 -22.50 17.22 1.92
C ASN A 60 -21.52 16.48 2.85
N TYR A 61 -21.80 16.42 4.16
CA TYR A 61 -20.99 15.67 5.10
C TYR A 61 -20.91 14.18 4.71
N VAL A 62 -22.05 13.54 4.50
CA VAL A 62 -22.09 12.11 4.17
C VAL A 62 -21.50 11.81 2.79
N ASN A 63 -21.86 12.60 1.77
CA ASN A 63 -21.45 12.33 0.40
C ASN A 63 -20.00 12.73 0.08
N LYS A 64 -19.48 13.75 0.76
CA LYS A 64 -18.11 14.25 0.52
C LYS A 64 -17.11 13.74 1.53
N LEU A 65 -17.47 13.67 2.79
CA LEU A 65 -16.61 13.26 3.89
C LEU A 65 -16.82 11.80 4.28
N GLY A 66 -18.06 11.41 4.55
CA GLY A 66 -18.43 10.06 4.97
C GLY A 66 -17.89 9.66 6.34
N PHE A 67 -18.06 8.39 6.68
CA PHE A 67 -17.56 7.80 7.90
C PHE A 67 -16.29 6.97 7.63
N PRO A 68 -15.38 6.84 8.61
CA PRO A 68 -14.18 6.01 8.46
C PRO A 68 -14.56 4.56 8.10
N GLY A 69 -13.83 3.97 7.15
CA GLY A 69 -14.08 2.60 6.69
C GLY A 69 -15.21 2.44 5.68
N GLU A 70 -15.89 3.52 5.31
CA GLU A 70 -16.96 3.52 4.32
C GLU A 70 -16.63 4.43 3.13
N PHE A 71 -17.27 4.14 1.99
CA PHE A 71 -17.19 4.99 0.81
C PHE A 71 -17.61 6.43 1.15
N PRO A 72 -16.91 7.44 0.68
CA PRO A 72 -15.78 7.45 -0.28
C PRO A 72 -14.38 7.38 0.35
N TYR A 73 -14.24 6.89 1.56
CA TYR A 73 -12.99 6.69 2.32
C TYR A 73 -12.17 7.97 2.58
N THR A 74 -12.76 9.13 2.48
CA THR A 74 -12.09 10.41 2.72
C THR A 74 -11.44 10.45 4.11
N ARG A 75 -12.08 9.85 5.13
CA ARG A 75 -11.60 9.77 6.52
C ARG A 75 -10.72 8.56 6.83
N GLY A 76 -10.40 7.74 5.83
CA GLY A 76 -9.57 6.55 5.97
C GLY A 76 -10.30 5.25 5.71
N VAL A 77 -9.54 4.20 5.44
CA VAL A 77 -10.03 2.86 5.10
C VAL A 77 -10.38 2.01 6.33
N GLN A 78 -9.91 2.40 7.52
CA GLN A 78 -10.14 1.67 8.77
C GLN A 78 -11.21 2.37 9.62
N PRO A 79 -12.28 1.66 10.07
CA PRO A 79 -13.34 2.25 10.88
C PRO A 79 -12.87 2.85 12.21
N THR A 80 -11.88 2.24 12.84
CA THR A 80 -11.28 2.71 14.11
C THR A 80 -10.08 3.63 13.88
N MET A 81 -9.73 3.92 12.60
CA MET A 81 -8.50 4.63 12.23
C MET A 81 -7.29 3.94 12.88
N TYR A 82 -6.57 4.58 13.80
CA TYR A 82 -5.39 4.00 14.48
C TYR A 82 -5.64 3.62 15.94
N ARG A 83 -6.90 3.56 16.40
CA ARG A 83 -7.21 3.20 17.78
C ARG A 83 -7.07 1.71 18.09
N SER A 84 -7.44 0.85 17.12
CA SER A 84 -7.26 -0.60 17.29
C SER A 84 -5.85 -1.03 16.93
N ARG A 85 -5.31 -0.53 15.85
CA ARG A 85 -4.01 -0.95 15.32
C ARG A 85 -3.26 0.23 14.72
N PHE A 86 -1.97 0.31 15.00
CA PHE A 86 -1.07 1.21 14.30
C PHE A 86 -0.79 0.73 12.87
N TRP A 87 -0.16 1.58 12.08
CA TRP A 87 0.43 1.23 10.80
C TRP A 87 1.53 0.18 10.96
N THR A 88 1.84 -0.54 9.92
CA THR A 88 2.99 -1.45 9.90
C THR A 88 4.28 -0.64 9.88
N MET A 89 5.16 -0.90 10.83
CA MET A 89 6.50 -0.29 10.89
C MET A 89 7.47 -1.12 10.07
N ARG A 90 8.10 -0.48 9.09
CA ARG A 90 9.14 -1.08 8.25
C ARG A 90 10.28 -0.10 8.08
N GLN A 91 11.50 -0.54 8.35
CA GLN A 91 12.68 0.20 7.96
C GLN A 91 13.12 -0.29 6.58
N TYR A 92 13.28 0.64 5.64
CA TYR A 92 13.89 0.36 4.33
C TYR A 92 15.36 0.05 4.56
N ALA A 93 15.78 -1.17 4.27
CA ALA A 93 17.12 -1.65 4.55
C ALA A 93 17.58 -2.67 3.51
N GLY A 94 18.87 -2.65 3.23
CA GLY A 94 19.57 -3.54 2.32
C GLY A 94 20.91 -2.91 1.98
N PHE A 95 21.97 -3.67 2.08
CA PHE A 95 23.32 -3.22 1.77
C PHE A 95 24.24 -4.43 1.62
N SER A 96 25.31 -4.26 0.87
CA SER A 96 26.37 -5.23 0.72
C SER A 96 25.86 -6.63 0.27
N THR A 97 26.15 -7.67 1.01
CA THR A 97 25.78 -9.04 0.70
C THR A 97 24.42 -9.43 1.30
N ALA A 98 23.84 -10.52 0.79
CA ALA A 98 22.62 -11.11 1.33
C ALA A 98 22.80 -11.51 2.82
N GLU A 99 23.98 -12.01 3.22
CA GLU A 99 24.29 -12.39 4.59
C GLU A 99 24.27 -11.20 5.54
N GLU A 100 24.92 -10.09 5.18
CA GLU A 100 24.95 -8.89 6.03
C GLU A 100 23.58 -8.25 6.16
N SER A 101 22.83 -8.19 5.07
CA SER A 101 21.45 -7.71 5.06
C SER A 101 20.52 -8.62 5.90
N ASN A 102 20.72 -9.95 5.86
CA ASN A 102 20.01 -10.90 6.73
C ASN A 102 20.26 -10.62 8.21
N LYS A 103 21.51 -10.44 8.62
CA LYS A 103 21.86 -10.07 10.01
C LYS A 103 21.10 -8.82 10.46
N ARG A 104 21.03 -7.82 9.58
CA ARG A 104 20.29 -6.58 9.84
C ARG A 104 18.79 -6.82 9.98
N TYR A 105 18.18 -7.60 9.11
CA TYR A 105 16.74 -7.90 9.17
C TYR A 105 16.37 -8.66 10.45
N ARG A 106 17.16 -9.65 10.83
CA ARG A 106 16.96 -10.39 12.08
C ARG A 106 17.07 -9.48 13.30
N TYR A 107 18.05 -8.58 13.31
CA TYR A 107 18.16 -7.56 14.33
C TYR A 107 16.93 -6.66 14.42
N LEU A 108 16.46 -6.13 13.29
CA LEU A 108 15.29 -5.27 13.25
C LEU A 108 14.01 -5.97 13.73
N LEU A 109 13.81 -7.22 13.35
CA LEU A 109 12.69 -8.03 13.84
C LEU A 109 12.79 -8.26 15.36
N ALA A 110 13.99 -8.54 15.87
CA ALA A 110 14.22 -8.69 17.32
C ALA A 110 13.96 -7.39 18.09
N GLN A 111 14.14 -6.21 17.46
CA GLN A 111 13.80 -4.90 18.03
C GLN A 111 12.31 -4.53 17.89
N GLY A 112 11.46 -5.46 17.45
CA GLY A 112 10.01 -5.27 17.38
C GLY A 112 9.49 -4.67 16.07
N GLN A 113 10.29 -4.64 15.00
CA GLN A 113 9.80 -4.29 13.68
C GLN A 113 8.77 -5.32 13.21
N THR A 114 7.69 -4.86 12.58
CA THR A 114 6.52 -5.70 12.26
C THR A 114 6.48 -6.20 10.82
N GLY A 115 7.47 -5.86 10.02
CA GLY A 115 7.63 -6.32 8.64
C GLY A 115 8.96 -5.87 8.07
N LEU A 116 9.34 -6.42 6.94
CA LEU A 116 10.59 -6.09 6.24
C LEU A 116 10.34 -5.20 5.03
N SER A 117 11.32 -4.36 4.70
CA SER A 117 11.36 -3.59 3.46
C SER A 117 12.76 -3.71 2.86
N VAL A 118 12.84 -4.40 1.72
CA VAL A 118 14.11 -4.74 1.07
C VAL A 118 14.52 -3.66 0.08
N ALA A 119 15.72 -3.12 0.28
CA ALA A 119 16.43 -2.28 -0.69
C ALA A 119 17.38 -3.16 -1.52
N PHE A 120 17.17 -3.21 -2.83
CA PHE A 120 18.06 -3.89 -3.75
C PHE A 120 19.07 -2.90 -4.35
N ASP A 121 20.28 -3.39 -4.68
CA ASP A 121 21.29 -2.58 -5.34
C ASP A 121 20.93 -2.27 -6.81
N LEU A 122 21.68 -1.38 -7.42
CA LEU A 122 21.39 -0.93 -8.78
C LEU A 122 21.51 -2.07 -9.81
N PRO A 123 22.55 -2.93 -9.80
CA PRO A 123 22.61 -4.08 -10.70
C PRO A 123 21.38 -4.96 -10.63
N THR A 124 20.95 -5.36 -9.43
CA THR A 124 19.72 -6.13 -9.24
C THR A 124 18.49 -5.43 -9.83
N GLN A 125 18.38 -4.09 -9.66
CA GLN A 125 17.24 -3.32 -10.15
C GLN A 125 17.16 -3.23 -11.67
N ILE A 126 18.30 -3.27 -12.35
CA ILE A 126 18.39 -3.19 -13.82
C ILE A 126 18.67 -4.55 -14.48
N GLY A 127 18.66 -5.65 -13.70
CA GLY A 127 18.71 -7.02 -14.19
C GLY A 127 20.09 -7.54 -14.56
N TYR A 128 21.14 -7.01 -13.94
CA TYR A 128 22.50 -7.51 -14.07
C TYR A 128 22.92 -8.35 -12.86
N ASP A 129 23.68 -9.39 -13.10
CA ASP A 129 24.33 -10.17 -12.06
C ASP A 129 25.55 -9.43 -11.49
N ALA A 130 25.94 -9.77 -10.27
CA ALA A 130 27.00 -9.07 -9.55
C ALA A 130 28.40 -9.20 -10.19
N ASP A 131 28.61 -10.21 -11.01
CA ASP A 131 29.87 -10.48 -11.75
C ASP A 131 29.89 -9.87 -13.16
N ASP A 132 28.80 -9.23 -13.59
CA ASP A 132 28.77 -8.52 -14.85
C ASP A 132 29.69 -7.29 -14.78
N PRO A 133 30.53 -7.07 -15.80
CA PRO A 133 31.45 -5.91 -15.86
C PRO A 133 30.73 -4.54 -15.64
N ILE A 134 29.47 -4.40 -16.07
CA ILE A 134 28.71 -3.17 -15.93
C ILE A 134 28.30 -2.93 -14.47
N ALA A 135 28.23 -3.97 -13.64
CA ALA A 135 27.87 -3.90 -12.24
C ALA A 135 29.01 -3.41 -11.33
N GLN A 136 30.25 -3.34 -11.87
CA GLN A 136 31.44 -3.02 -11.11
C GLN A 136 31.32 -1.66 -10.39
N GLY A 137 31.55 -1.66 -9.09
CA GLY A 137 31.45 -0.46 -8.24
C GLY A 137 30.06 -0.09 -7.75
N GLU A 138 29.02 -0.81 -8.19
CA GLU A 138 27.62 -0.59 -7.75
C GLU A 138 27.05 -1.76 -6.95
N VAL A 139 27.71 -2.92 -6.96
CA VAL A 139 27.28 -4.12 -6.22
C VAL A 139 27.23 -3.85 -4.72
N GLY A 140 26.07 -4.05 -4.11
CA GLY A 140 25.85 -3.90 -2.67
C GLY A 140 25.90 -2.47 -2.13
N LYS A 141 26.02 -1.44 -2.99
CA LYS A 141 26.26 -0.04 -2.58
C LYS A 141 25.02 0.66 -2.04
N VAL A 142 23.89 0.60 -2.75
CA VAL A 142 22.65 1.27 -2.39
C VAL A 142 21.54 0.30 -1.96
N GLY A 143 21.86 -0.96 -1.84
CA GLY A 143 20.96 -2.04 -1.50
C GLY A 143 21.67 -3.37 -1.49
N VAL A 144 20.96 -4.45 -1.23
CA VAL A 144 21.48 -5.81 -1.26
C VAL A 144 21.56 -6.32 -2.70
N SER A 145 22.67 -6.97 -3.04
CA SER A 145 22.86 -7.63 -4.33
C SER A 145 22.21 -9.02 -4.31
N ILE A 146 21.35 -9.30 -5.29
CA ILE A 146 20.69 -10.59 -5.50
C ILE A 146 20.83 -10.98 -6.96
N SER A 147 21.71 -11.93 -7.25
CA SER A 147 21.92 -12.47 -8.59
C SER A 147 21.30 -13.86 -8.76
N SER A 148 21.04 -14.57 -7.66
CA SER A 148 20.59 -15.95 -7.70
C SER A 148 19.62 -16.31 -6.58
N ILE A 149 18.99 -17.48 -6.72
CA ILE A 149 18.15 -18.06 -5.66
C ILE A 149 18.93 -18.30 -4.35
N LYS A 150 20.24 -18.54 -4.42
CA LYS A 150 21.10 -18.74 -3.24
C LYS A 150 21.22 -17.46 -2.42
N ASP A 151 21.36 -16.32 -3.09
CA ASP A 151 21.41 -15.02 -2.42
C ASP A 151 20.04 -14.73 -1.73
N MET A 152 18.94 -15.06 -2.40
CA MET A 152 17.60 -14.91 -1.82
C MET A 152 17.40 -15.84 -0.62
N GLU A 153 17.88 -17.08 -0.67
CA GLU A 153 17.86 -18.01 0.47
C GLU A 153 18.68 -17.46 1.65
N GLN A 154 19.86 -16.96 1.38
CA GLN A 154 20.73 -16.37 2.39
C GLN A 154 20.11 -15.10 2.99
N LEU A 155 19.47 -14.26 2.15
CA LEU A 155 18.81 -13.04 2.60
C LEU A 155 17.69 -13.33 3.61
N PHE A 156 16.95 -14.40 3.42
CA PHE A 156 15.82 -14.79 4.28
C PHE A 156 16.10 -16.00 5.17
N ASP A 157 17.38 -16.36 5.36
CA ASP A 157 17.73 -17.43 6.29
C ASP A 157 17.22 -17.14 7.71
N GLN A 158 16.57 -18.13 8.33
CA GLN A 158 15.95 -18.05 9.65
C GLN A 158 14.86 -16.97 9.81
N ILE A 159 14.32 -16.45 8.74
CA ILE A 159 13.20 -15.50 8.75
C ILE A 159 11.95 -16.24 8.24
N PRO A 160 10.93 -16.49 9.07
CA PRO A 160 9.73 -17.25 8.68
C PRO A 160 8.85 -16.40 7.76
N LEU A 161 8.85 -16.70 6.45
CA LEU A 161 8.17 -15.90 5.43
C LEU A 161 6.63 -15.99 5.48
N ASP A 162 6.08 -16.99 6.13
CA ASP A 162 4.66 -17.13 6.43
C ASP A 162 4.19 -16.20 7.58
N LYS A 163 5.10 -15.72 8.41
CA LYS A 163 4.80 -14.89 9.59
C LYS A 163 5.21 -13.42 9.42
N VAL A 164 6.21 -13.15 8.58
CA VAL A 164 6.76 -11.82 8.38
C VAL A 164 6.32 -11.28 7.02
N SER A 165 5.62 -10.14 6.99
CA SER A 165 5.28 -9.50 5.73
C SER A 165 6.49 -8.76 5.15
N THR A 166 6.79 -8.98 3.87
CA THR A 166 7.95 -8.40 3.20
C THR A 166 7.54 -7.46 2.07
N SER A 167 8.09 -6.25 2.05
CA SER A 167 7.99 -5.33 0.94
C SER A 167 9.30 -5.36 0.14
N MET A 168 9.22 -5.50 -1.16
CA MET A 168 10.37 -5.50 -2.07
C MET A 168 10.29 -4.31 -3.02
N THR A 169 11.27 -3.41 -2.92
CA THR A 169 11.34 -2.21 -3.78
C THR A 169 12.05 -2.57 -5.09
N ILE A 170 11.33 -3.24 -5.96
CA ILE A 170 11.82 -3.73 -7.24
C ILE A 170 10.75 -3.59 -8.33
N ASN A 171 11.14 -3.25 -9.56
CA ASN A 171 10.24 -2.92 -10.65
C ASN A 171 10.46 -3.79 -11.90
N ALA A 172 11.41 -3.48 -12.75
CA ALA A 172 11.62 -4.23 -14.00
C ALA A 172 11.83 -5.75 -13.78
N PRO A 173 12.73 -6.22 -12.87
CA PRO A 173 12.89 -7.64 -12.56
C PRO A 173 11.94 -8.17 -11.47
N ALA A 174 10.87 -7.45 -11.17
CA ALA A 174 9.95 -7.78 -10.08
C ALA A 174 9.42 -9.22 -10.13
N GLY A 175 9.07 -9.72 -11.31
CA GLY A 175 8.57 -11.08 -11.49
C GLY A 175 9.59 -12.14 -11.09
N VAL A 176 10.86 -11.94 -11.44
CA VAL A 176 11.97 -12.86 -11.11
C VAL A 176 12.20 -12.87 -9.59
N LEU A 177 12.31 -11.69 -8.97
CA LEU A 177 12.53 -11.58 -7.51
C LEU A 177 11.36 -12.17 -6.71
N LEU A 178 10.11 -11.96 -7.17
CA LEU A 178 8.94 -12.57 -6.56
C LEU A 178 8.96 -14.10 -6.70
N ALA A 179 9.34 -14.63 -7.85
CA ALA A 179 9.47 -16.06 -8.06
C ALA A 179 10.53 -16.68 -7.13
N MET A 180 11.70 -16.03 -6.99
CA MET A 180 12.73 -16.45 -6.02
C MET A 180 12.21 -16.42 -4.58
N TYR A 181 11.51 -15.35 -4.19
CA TYR A 181 10.92 -15.23 -2.85
C TYR A 181 9.92 -16.36 -2.54
N ILE A 182 9.03 -16.68 -3.49
CA ILE A 182 8.07 -17.78 -3.37
C ILE A 182 8.81 -19.12 -3.30
N ALA A 183 9.85 -19.32 -4.09
CA ALA A 183 10.64 -20.55 -4.06
C ALA A 183 11.33 -20.74 -2.69
N VAL A 184 11.90 -19.69 -2.11
CA VAL A 184 12.49 -19.72 -0.76
C VAL A 184 11.41 -20.04 0.27
N ALA A 185 10.25 -19.40 0.21
CA ALA A 185 9.14 -19.66 1.12
C ALA A 185 8.70 -21.14 1.06
N LYS A 186 8.57 -21.70 -0.14
CA LYS A 186 8.25 -23.14 -0.32
C LYS A 186 9.32 -24.06 0.29
N ARG A 187 10.61 -23.72 0.15
CA ARG A 187 11.72 -24.48 0.75
C ARG A 187 11.69 -24.40 2.29
N GLN A 188 11.17 -23.29 2.85
CA GLN A 188 10.93 -23.15 4.30
C GLN A 188 9.68 -23.90 4.77
N GLY A 189 8.91 -24.54 3.87
CA GLY A 189 7.65 -25.22 4.19
C GLY A 189 6.43 -24.29 4.31
N ALA A 190 6.55 -23.05 3.90
CA ALA A 190 5.45 -22.08 3.93
C ALA A 190 4.45 -22.35 2.77
N ASP A 191 3.15 -22.24 3.07
CA ASP A 191 2.13 -22.19 2.03
C ASP A 191 2.17 -20.82 1.34
N MET A 192 2.38 -20.81 0.03
CA MET A 192 2.43 -19.57 -0.74
C MET A 192 1.12 -18.77 -0.67
N ARG A 193 -0.01 -19.42 -0.37
CA ARG A 193 -1.31 -18.78 -0.19
C ARG A 193 -1.38 -17.91 1.07
N GLU A 194 -0.53 -18.17 2.06
CA GLU A 194 -0.45 -17.40 3.30
C GLU A 194 0.57 -16.26 3.24
N LEU A 195 1.38 -16.19 2.18
CA LEU A 195 2.41 -15.17 2.03
C LEU A 195 1.79 -13.76 1.96
N ARG A 196 2.35 -12.85 2.75
CA ARG A 196 1.93 -11.45 2.84
C ARG A 196 3.10 -10.54 2.54
N GLY A 197 2.87 -9.61 1.64
CA GLY A 197 3.92 -8.68 1.26
C GLY A 197 3.48 -7.76 0.14
N THR A 198 4.45 -7.09 -0.43
CA THR A 198 4.25 -6.17 -1.54
C THR A 198 5.47 -6.23 -2.44
N ILE A 199 5.27 -6.33 -3.73
CA ILE A 199 6.30 -6.01 -4.71
C ILE A 199 5.94 -4.69 -5.37
N GLN A 200 6.92 -3.78 -5.53
CA GLN A 200 6.62 -2.43 -6.04
C GLN A 200 6.08 -2.50 -7.46
N ASN A 201 6.77 -3.15 -8.38
CA ASN A 201 6.25 -3.53 -9.71
C ASN A 201 5.58 -2.39 -10.49
N ASP A 202 6.00 -1.15 -10.23
CA ASP A 202 5.47 0.06 -10.88
C ASP A 202 6.45 0.55 -11.94
N ILE A 203 6.22 0.14 -13.18
CA ILE A 203 7.13 0.48 -14.28
C ILE A 203 6.86 1.86 -14.87
N LEU A 204 5.61 2.35 -14.85
CA LEU A 204 5.28 3.63 -15.45
C LEU A 204 6.02 4.79 -14.78
N LYS A 205 6.18 4.75 -13.45
CA LYS A 205 6.97 5.77 -12.75
C LYS A 205 8.47 5.72 -13.09
N GLU A 206 8.97 4.57 -13.52
CA GLU A 206 10.36 4.47 -13.98
C GLU A 206 10.59 5.29 -15.25
N TYR A 207 9.65 5.26 -16.19
CA TYR A 207 9.73 6.08 -17.40
C TYR A 207 9.52 7.58 -17.13
N VAL A 208 8.74 7.92 -16.11
CA VAL A 208 8.38 9.31 -15.81
C VAL A 208 9.40 10.00 -14.92
N ALA A 209 9.96 9.30 -13.91
CA ALA A 209 10.70 9.96 -12.84
C ALA A 209 12.02 9.29 -12.43
N ARG A 210 12.10 7.93 -12.41
CA ARG A 210 13.24 7.25 -11.76
C ARG A 210 14.29 6.71 -12.72
N GLY A 211 13.89 6.16 -13.85
CA GLY A 211 14.80 5.77 -14.93
C GLY A 211 15.39 4.34 -14.87
N THR A 212 15.00 3.49 -13.92
CA THR A 212 15.50 2.11 -13.79
C THR A 212 14.57 1.10 -14.46
N TYR A 213 14.50 1.11 -15.77
CA TYR A 213 13.72 0.15 -16.56
C TYR A 213 14.64 -0.72 -17.47
N ILE A 214 14.16 -1.90 -17.84
CA ILE A 214 14.88 -2.85 -18.72
C ILE A 214 14.19 -2.92 -20.08
N PHE A 215 12.87 -3.06 -20.10
CA PHE A 215 12.08 -3.28 -21.31
C PHE A 215 11.29 -2.04 -21.71
N PRO A 216 10.89 -1.92 -22.98
CA PRO A 216 9.95 -0.90 -23.43
C PRO A 216 8.60 -0.98 -22.70
N PRO A 217 7.75 0.08 -22.75
CA PRO A 217 6.50 0.13 -21.97
C PRO A 217 5.55 -1.04 -22.20
N ALA A 218 5.29 -1.44 -23.44
CA ALA A 218 4.31 -2.47 -23.76
C ALA A 218 4.69 -3.87 -23.22
N PRO A 219 5.91 -4.41 -23.41
CA PRO A 219 6.34 -5.64 -22.75
C PRO A 219 6.34 -5.55 -21.23
N SER A 220 6.73 -4.40 -20.66
CA SER A 220 6.72 -4.21 -19.22
C SER A 220 5.29 -4.27 -18.64
N MET A 221 4.33 -3.65 -19.31
CA MET A 221 2.92 -3.72 -18.90
C MET A 221 2.37 -5.14 -18.98
N ARG A 222 2.77 -5.94 -19.96
CA ARG A 222 2.41 -7.36 -20.01
C ARG A 222 2.93 -8.13 -18.80
N LEU A 223 4.19 -7.98 -18.46
CA LEU A 223 4.78 -8.65 -17.27
C LEU A 223 4.03 -8.29 -15.99
N ILE A 224 3.60 -7.04 -15.84
CA ILE A 224 2.82 -6.59 -14.67
C ILE A 224 1.45 -7.30 -14.62
N THR A 225 0.75 -7.38 -15.75
CA THR A 225 -0.56 -8.06 -15.80
C THR A 225 -0.43 -9.56 -15.60
N ASP A 226 0.65 -10.19 -16.06
CA ASP A 226 0.96 -11.60 -15.79
C ASP A 226 1.16 -11.84 -14.28
N ILE A 227 1.86 -10.94 -13.58
CA ILE A 227 2.00 -10.98 -12.11
C ILE A 227 0.65 -10.83 -11.41
N PHE A 228 -0.21 -9.90 -11.87
CA PHE A 228 -1.56 -9.75 -11.32
C PHE A 228 -2.36 -11.04 -11.45
N GLN A 229 -2.34 -11.66 -12.62
CA GLN A 229 -3.04 -12.92 -12.90
C GLN A 229 -2.52 -14.07 -12.04
N PHE A 230 -1.23 -14.20 -11.92
CA PHE A 230 -0.61 -15.24 -11.10
C PHE A 230 -0.97 -15.05 -9.62
N CYS A 231 -0.75 -13.85 -9.08
CA CYS A 231 -0.96 -13.60 -7.65
C CYS A 231 -2.43 -13.68 -7.25
N SER A 232 -3.36 -13.26 -8.09
CA SER A 232 -4.80 -13.36 -7.78
C SER A 232 -5.27 -14.80 -7.56
N LYS A 233 -4.58 -15.78 -8.15
CA LYS A 233 -4.90 -17.21 -8.04
C LYS A 233 -4.06 -17.93 -6.99
N GLU A 234 -2.76 -17.68 -6.99
CA GLU A 234 -1.79 -18.50 -6.27
C GLU A 234 -1.27 -17.86 -4.97
N VAL A 235 -1.26 -16.49 -4.89
CA VAL A 235 -0.74 -15.75 -3.75
C VAL A 235 -1.72 -14.62 -3.36
N PRO A 236 -2.96 -14.95 -2.93
CA PRO A 236 -4.08 -14.00 -2.87
C PRO A 236 -3.91 -12.86 -1.86
N TYR A 237 -2.99 -12.96 -0.91
CA TYR A 237 -2.71 -11.90 0.08
C TYR A 237 -1.51 -11.02 -0.28
N TRP A 238 -0.91 -11.23 -1.47
CA TRP A 238 0.22 -10.42 -1.94
C TRP A 238 -0.26 -9.15 -2.64
N ASN A 239 0.28 -8.00 -2.23
CA ASN A 239 0.05 -6.76 -2.96
C ASN A 239 0.92 -6.77 -4.23
N THR A 240 0.28 -6.85 -5.37
CA THR A 240 0.93 -7.10 -6.67
C THR A 240 1.62 -5.89 -7.26
N ILE A 241 1.32 -4.71 -6.72
CA ILE A 241 1.92 -3.43 -7.14
C ILE A 241 1.86 -2.43 -5.98
N SER A 242 2.80 -1.49 -5.98
CA SER A 242 2.75 -0.27 -5.17
C SER A 242 2.92 0.93 -6.11
N ILE A 243 1.80 1.48 -6.58
CA ILE A 243 1.76 2.57 -7.56
C ILE A 243 2.30 3.84 -6.91
N SER A 244 3.40 4.37 -7.45
CA SER A 244 4.27 5.29 -6.73
C SER A 244 4.14 6.73 -7.20
N GLY A 245 3.57 7.58 -6.35
CA GLY A 245 3.66 9.04 -6.45
C GLY A 245 4.95 9.60 -5.83
N TYR A 246 5.52 8.90 -4.86
CA TYR A 246 6.71 9.33 -4.12
C TYR A 246 7.85 9.80 -5.03
N HIS A 247 8.25 8.98 -6.00
CA HIS A 247 9.36 9.31 -6.91
C HIS A 247 9.05 10.50 -7.81
N ILE A 248 7.78 10.66 -8.21
CA ILE A 248 7.32 11.80 -9.01
C ILE A 248 7.41 13.08 -8.16
N ARG A 249 7.05 13.00 -6.87
CA ARG A 249 7.15 14.10 -5.92
C ARG A 249 8.60 14.49 -5.68
N GLU A 250 9.48 13.52 -5.44
CA GLU A 250 10.92 13.73 -5.24
C GLU A 250 11.61 14.30 -6.51
N ALA A 251 11.09 14.00 -7.69
CA ALA A 251 11.51 14.61 -8.94
C ALA A 251 11.05 16.08 -9.13
N GLY A 252 10.33 16.65 -8.15
CA GLY A 252 9.97 18.06 -8.11
C GLY A 252 8.51 18.40 -8.44
N SER A 253 7.60 17.41 -8.52
CA SER A 253 6.19 17.70 -8.73
C SER A 253 5.53 18.32 -7.50
N THR A 254 4.44 19.06 -7.72
CA THR A 254 3.57 19.54 -6.65
C THR A 254 2.74 18.38 -6.06
N ALA A 255 2.12 18.60 -4.88
CA ALA A 255 1.22 17.62 -4.28
C ALA A 255 0.04 17.25 -5.21
N VAL A 256 -0.48 18.22 -5.95
CA VAL A 256 -1.57 18.01 -6.94
C VAL A 256 -1.10 17.16 -8.11
N GLN A 257 0.07 17.44 -8.65
CA GLN A 257 0.66 16.67 -9.76
C GLN A 257 1.00 15.25 -9.31
N GLU A 258 1.53 15.07 -8.10
CA GLU A 258 1.78 13.75 -7.52
C GLU A 258 0.51 12.89 -7.55
N VAL A 259 -0.61 13.40 -7.01
CA VAL A 259 -1.89 12.66 -7.01
C VAL A 259 -2.38 12.41 -8.42
N ALA A 260 -2.36 13.41 -9.28
CA ALA A 260 -2.88 13.31 -10.65
C ALA A 260 -2.13 12.23 -11.46
N PHE A 261 -0.80 12.26 -11.46
CA PHE A 261 0.02 11.31 -12.19
C PHE A 261 -0.05 9.90 -11.59
N THR A 262 -0.06 9.79 -10.26
CA THR A 262 -0.18 8.49 -9.58
C THR A 262 -1.52 7.81 -9.91
N LEU A 263 -2.62 8.55 -9.85
CA LEU A 263 -3.93 8.00 -10.20
C LEU A 263 -4.07 7.71 -11.69
N ALA A 264 -3.44 8.50 -12.57
CA ALA A 264 -3.36 8.21 -14.00
C ALA A 264 -2.62 6.90 -14.27
N ASN A 265 -1.47 6.67 -13.63
CA ASN A 265 -0.76 5.40 -13.68
C ASN A 265 -1.62 4.25 -13.16
N GLY A 266 -2.33 4.45 -12.04
CA GLY A 266 -3.26 3.47 -11.49
C GLY A 266 -4.37 3.09 -12.47
N ILE A 267 -4.96 4.07 -13.15
CA ILE A 267 -5.95 3.86 -14.21
C ILE A 267 -5.36 3.02 -15.34
N ALA A 268 -4.16 3.35 -15.81
CA ALA A 268 -3.50 2.62 -16.89
C ALA A 268 -3.23 1.15 -16.53
N TYR A 269 -2.82 0.86 -15.29
CA TYR A 269 -2.65 -0.51 -14.81
C TYR A 269 -3.96 -1.29 -14.76
N VAL A 270 -5.03 -0.68 -14.26
CA VAL A 270 -6.35 -1.32 -14.23
C VAL A 270 -6.85 -1.60 -15.64
N GLU A 271 -6.73 -0.64 -16.56
CA GLU A 271 -7.11 -0.82 -17.97
C GLU A 271 -6.32 -1.95 -18.64
N ALA A 272 -5.00 -2.03 -18.40
CA ALA A 272 -4.16 -3.10 -18.91
C ALA A 272 -4.59 -4.47 -18.39
N ALA A 273 -4.91 -4.58 -17.10
CA ALA A 273 -5.38 -5.81 -16.49
C ALA A 273 -6.74 -6.25 -17.05
N LEU A 274 -7.67 -5.32 -17.21
CA LEU A 274 -8.98 -5.60 -17.84
C LEU A 274 -8.82 -6.04 -19.30
N LYS A 275 -7.94 -5.38 -20.06
CA LYS A 275 -7.61 -5.77 -21.44
C LYS A 275 -7.00 -7.16 -21.53
N ALA A 276 -6.26 -7.58 -20.50
CA ALA A 276 -5.71 -8.93 -20.38
C ALA A 276 -6.76 -9.97 -19.94
N GLY A 277 -8.03 -9.57 -19.76
CA GLY A 277 -9.14 -10.47 -19.42
C GLY A 277 -9.35 -10.71 -17.92
N LEU A 278 -8.68 -9.95 -17.04
CA LEU A 278 -8.87 -10.07 -15.59
C LEU A 278 -10.17 -9.35 -15.16
N ASN A 279 -10.85 -9.89 -14.15
CA ASN A 279 -11.96 -9.19 -13.51
C ASN A 279 -11.42 -8.20 -12.48
N VAL A 280 -11.94 -6.99 -12.47
CA VAL A 280 -11.46 -5.91 -11.58
C VAL A 280 -11.50 -6.29 -10.10
N ASP A 281 -12.54 -7.01 -9.66
CA ASP A 281 -12.73 -7.39 -8.27
C ASP A 281 -11.84 -8.56 -7.82
N ASP A 282 -11.10 -9.19 -8.74
CA ASP A 282 -10.18 -10.28 -8.40
C ASP A 282 -8.77 -9.78 -8.08
N PHE A 283 -8.38 -8.60 -8.56
CA PHE A 283 -7.05 -8.04 -8.32
C PHE A 283 -7.06 -6.68 -7.61
N ALA A 284 -8.10 -5.86 -7.79
CA ALA A 284 -8.07 -4.46 -7.31
C ALA A 284 -7.93 -4.34 -5.78
N GLY A 285 -8.42 -5.32 -5.03
CA GLY A 285 -8.22 -5.37 -3.58
C GLY A 285 -6.76 -5.51 -3.15
N GLN A 286 -5.86 -5.90 -4.05
CA GLN A 286 -4.42 -6.04 -3.80
C GLN A 286 -3.58 -4.92 -4.42
N LEU A 287 -4.21 -3.94 -5.06
CA LEU A 287 -3.50 -2.73 -5.46
C LEU A 287 -3.15 -1.91 -4.23
N SER A 288 -1.91 -1.48 -4.15
CA SER A 288 -1.44 -0.53 -3.15
C SER A 288 -0.76 0.66 -3.80
N PHE A 289 -0.52 1.69 -3.02
CA PHE A 289 0.06 2.95 -3.49
C PHE A 289 1.22 3.37 -2.60
N PHE A 290 2.00 4.31 -3.09
CA PHE A 290 3.12 4.88 -2.39
C PHE A 290 3.16 6.39 -2.63
N PHE A 291 2.95 7.18 -1.59
CA PHE A 291 2.98 8.64 -1.66
C PHE A 291 4.09 9.22 -0.79
N ASN A 292 4.50 10.44 -1.13
CA ASN A 292 5.32 11.25 -0.26
C ASN A 292 4.47 11.85 0.88
N ALA A 293 5.06 12.09 2.03
CA ALA A 293 4.52 12.93 3.09
C ALA A 293 5.50 14.08 3.34
N HIS A 294 5.29 15.20 2.65
CA HIS A 294 6.17 16.36 2.67
C HIS A 294 5.90 17.30 3.86
N ASN A 295 6.62 18.40 3.96
CA ASN A 295 6.64 19.25 5.16
C ASN A 295 5.36 20.06 5.42
N ASN A 296 4.54 20.34 4.39
CA ASN A 296 3.30 21.09 4.57
C ASN A 296 2.18 20.18 5.09
N LEU A 297 2.07 20.04 6.42
CA LEU A 297 1.15 19.13 7.08
C LEU A 297 -0.30 19.22 6.56
N LEU A 298 -0.85 20.42 6.44
CA LEU A 298 -2.26 20.58 6.04
C LEU A 298 -2.49 20.22 4.57
N GLU A 299 -1.56 20.55 3.69
CA GLU A 299 -1.61 20.16 2.29
C GLU A 299 -1.51 18.64 2.14
N GLU A 300 -0.60 18.00 2.88
CA GLU A 300 -0.44 16.54 2.86
C GLU A 300 -1.68 15.81 3.39
N VAL A 301 -2.28 16.29 4.46
CA VAL A 301 -3.56 15.77 4.97
C VAL A 301 -4.66 15.90 3.90
N ALA A 302 -4.78 17.06 3.26
CA ALA A 302 -5.74 17.30 2.19
C ALA A 302 -5.47 16.37 0.99
N LYS A 303 -4.22 16.21 0.58
CA LYS A 303 -3.76 15.32 -0.48
C LYS A 303 -4.22 13.87 -0.26
N PHE A 304 -3.94 13.29 0.89
CA PHE A 304 -4.32 11.92 1.20
C PHE A 304 -5.85 11.71 1.26
N ARG A 305 -6.57 12.70 1.77
CA ARG A 305 -8.04 12.69 1.79
C ARG A 305 -8.62 12.73 0.37
N ALA A 306 -8.08 13.59 -0.49
CA ALA A 306 -8.47 13.71 -1.88
C ALA A 306 -8.15 12.44 -2.66
N ALA A 307 -6.93 11.90 -2.53
CA ALA A 307 -6.49 10.70 -3.23
C ALA A 307 -7.42 9.50 -2.93
N ARG A 308 -7.74 9.24 -1.65
CA ARG A 308 -8.65 8.15 -1.26
C ARG A 308 -10.04 8.32 -1.88
N ARG A 309 -10.59 9.52 -1.81
CA ARG A 309 -11.92 9.80 -2.36
C ARG A 309 -11.96 9.68 -3.88
N MET A 310 -10.95 10.22 -4.57
CA MET A 310 -10.87 10.16 -6.04
C MET A 310 -10.73 8.72 -6.51
N TRP A 311 -9.83 7.94 -5.92
CA TRP A 311 -9.65 6.54 -6.27
C TRP A 311 -10.93 5.72 -6.06
N ALA A 312 -11.59 5.88 -4.92
CA ALA A 312 -12.84 5.18 -4.63
C ALA A 312 -13.91 5.44 -5.70
N LYS A 313 -14.03 6.70 -6.14
CA LYS A 313 -14.94 7.06 -7.22
C LYS A 313 -14.52 6.46 -8.56
N ILE A 314 -13.23 6.54 -8.91
CA ILE A 314 -12.69 5.96 -10.15
C ILE A 314 -13.02 4.47 -10.22
N MET A 315 -12.71 3.72 -9.17
CA MET A 315 -12.94 2.27 -9.16
C MET A 315 -14.43 1.93 -9.23
N ARG A 316 -15.27 2.64 -8.49
CA ARG A 316 -16.70 2.37 -8.47
C ARG A 316 -17.42 2.85 -9.72
N GLU A 317 -17.12 4.07 -10.20
CA GLU A 317 -17.89 4.74 -11.26
C GLU A 317 -17.33 4.43 -12.65
N ARG A 318 -16.00 4.43 -12.84
CA ARG A 318 -15.36 4.15 -14.13
C ARG A 318 -15.22 2.65 -14.38
N PHE A 319 -14.64 1.92 -13.43
CA PHE A 319 -14.34 0.51 -13.59
C PHE A 319 -15.44 -0.43 -13.10
N LYS A 320 -16.53 0.11 -12.52
CA LYS A 320 -17.69 -0.64 -12.07
C LYS A 320 -17.37 -1.78 -11.09
N ALA A 321 -16.28 -1.63 -10.33
CA ALA A 321 -15.94 -2.57 -9.26
C ALA A 321 -17.08 -2.66 -8.24
N GLN A 322 -17.39 -3.87 -7.78
CA GLN A 322 -18.51 -4.14 -6.89
C GLN A 322 -18.08 -4.31 -5.43
N LYS A 323 -16.86 -4.82 -5.21
CA LYS A 323 -16.38 -5.09 -3.85
C LYS A 323 -15.85 -3.81 -3.18
N PRO A 324 -16.27 -3.50 -1.95
CA PRO A 324 -15.74 -2.35 -1.20
C PRO A 324 -14.20 -2.36 -1.06
N SER A 325 -13.58 -3.53 -0.96
CA SER A 325 -12.12 -3.67 -0.92
C SER A 325 -11.44 -3.16 -2.20
N SER A 326 -12.11 -3.27 -3.35
CA SER A 326 -11.59 -2.80 -4.64
C SER A 326 -11.62 -1.27 -4.79
N TRP A 327 -12.39 -0.56 -3.96
CA TRP A 327 -12.48 0.91 -3.97
C TRP A 327 -11.47 1.58 -3.04
N GLN A 328 -10.83 0.81 -2.15
CA GLN A 328 -9.94 1.36 -1.13
C GLN A 328 -8.57 1.70 -1.72
N LEU A 329 -8.14 2.95 -1.51
CA LEU A 329 -6.77 3.35 -1.75
C LEU A 329 -5.98 3.12 -0.46
N ARG A 330 -5.21 2.02 -0.44
CA ARG A 330 -4.27 1.70 0.64
C ARG A 330 -2.89 2.13 0.22
N PHE A 331 -2.17 2.82 1.07
CA PHE A 331 -0.86 3.36 0.72
C PHE A 331 0.11 3.37 1.91
N HIS A 332 1.33 3.53 1.54
CA HIS A 332 2.51 3.64 2.40
C HIS A 332 3.15 5.02 2.18
#